data_bdc14c66919f90bd59ee1961bba4af52
#
_entry.id   bdc14c66919f90bd59ee1961bba4af52
#
_cell.length_a   1.000
_cell.length_b   1.000
_cell.length_c   1.000
_cell.angle_alpha   90.00
_cell.angle_beta   90.00
_cell.angle_gamma   90.00
#
_symmetry.space_group_name_H-M   'P 1'
#
loop_
_entity.id
_entity.type
_entity.pdbx_description
1 polymer ?
#
loop_
_entity_poly.entity_id
_entity_poly.type
_entity_poly.pdbx_seq_one_letter_code
_entity_poly.pdbx_strand_id
1 'polypeptide(L)'
;MHASLIIIPTYNESENVAEMIRAVLALPEAFDLLILDDNSPDGTAEIVRTLQQETDYTDRLHLIVRPGKMGLGTAYLTGFEWALEHGYNYIFEMDCDFSHPLSALPHLLRAVSEEGYDVAVGSRYVRGGGVKDWPLNRILMSYLASVYVRLVTWLPVRDTTAGFVCYRREVLEAMRLDEVHFKGYAFQIEMKYTAHCLGFKIKEVPITFVNRKLGNSKMNGSIFGEAFTGVLKLRYWRLFKGFPKRRNPEK
;
A
#
# COMPACT_ATOMS: atom_id res chain seq x y z
N MET A 1 -3.64 -8.05 21.60
CA MET A 1 -4.48 -7.14 20.91
C MET A 1 -3.85 -6.57 19.70
N HIS A 2 -4.17 -6.32 18.71
CA HIS A 2 -4.03 -6.29 17.67
C HIS A 2 -4.15 -5.56 16.86
N ALA A 3 -3.45 -5.03 16.66
CA ALA A 3 -3.50 -3.95 15.99
C ALA A 3 -3.25 -4.15 14.54
N SER A 4 -4.26 -4.04 13.80
CA SER A 4 -4.23 -3.94 12.35
C SER A 4 -4.51 -2.50 11.97
N LEU A 5 -3.55 -1.84 11.34
CA LEU A 5 -3.68 -0.46 10.88
C LEU A 5 -3.81 -0.42 9.36
N ILE A 6 -4.79 0.32 8.86
CA ILE A 6 -4.92 0.63 7.44
C ILE A 6 -4.46 2.07 7.22
N ILE A 7 -3.44 2.24 6.40
CA ILE A 7 -2.90 3.55 6.02
C ILE A 7 -3.55 3.97 4.70
N ILE A 8 -4.18 5.13 4.69
CA ILE A 8 -4.86 5.71 3.53
C ILE A 8 -4.31 7.11 3.26
N PRO A 9 -3.42 7.26 2.29
CA PRO A 9 -3.01 8.58 1.81
C PRO A 9 -4.15 9.30 1.10
N THR A 10 -4.35 10.58 1.41
CA THR A 10 -5.39 11.41 0.78
C THR A 10 -4.81 12.71 0.20
N TYR A 11 -5.36 13.11 -0.94
CA TYR A 11 -5.20 14.43 -1.52
C TYR A 11 -6.40 14.75 -2.40
N ASN A 12 -7.27 15.69 -1.99
CA ASN A 12 -8.56 15.98 -2.62
C ASN A 12 -9.45 14.73 -2.71
N GLU A 13 -9.82 14.20 -1.55
CA GLU A 13 -10.68 13.01 -1.41
C GLU A 13 -11.92 13.30 -0.54
N SER A 14 -12.36 14.58 -0.46
CA SER A 14 -13.52 14.99 0.34
C SER A 14 -14.80 14.24 -0.03
N GLU A 15 -14.94 13.79 -1.29
CA GLU A 15 -16.10 13.02 -1.77
C GLU A 15 -16.10 11.56 -1.28
N ASN A 16 -14.92 11.01 -0.94
CA ASN A 16 -14.75 9.58 -0.64
C ASN A 16 -14.44 9.31 0.83
N VAL A 17 -13.70 10.22 1.50
CA VAL A 17 -13.04 9.93 2.78
C VAL A 17 -14.01 9.56 3.89
N ALA A 18 -15.16 10.24 4.01
CA ALA A 18 -16.11 9.97 5.07
C ALA A 18 -16.75 8.58 4.93
N GLU A 19 -17.15 8.21 3.71
CA GLU A 19 -17.75 6.91 3.45
C GLU A 19 -16.72 5.78 3.62
N MET A 20 -15.48 6.00 3.16
CA MET A 20 -14.37 5.05 3.33
C MET A 20 -14.09 4.76 4.81
N ILE A 21 -13.99 5.81 5.64
CA ILE A 21 -13.77 5.67 7.10
C ILE A 21 -14.87 4.84 7.73
N ARG A 22 -16.13 5.20 7.49
CA ARG A 22 -17.27 4.47 8.05
C ARG A 22 -17.32 3.03 7.60
N ALA A 23 -17.07 2.78 6.31
CA ALA A 23 -17.12 1.43 5.76
C ALA A 23 -16.03 0.52 6.32
N VAL A 24 -14.82 1.03 6.52
CA VAL A 24 -13.70 0.25 7.10
C VAL A 24 -13.92 0.01 8.59
N LEU A 25 -14.30 1.03 9.35
CA LEU A 25 -14.49 0.91 10.80
C LEU A 25 -15.72 0.06 11.19
N ALA A 26 -16.65 -0.14 10.25
CA ALA A 26 -17.79 -1.03 10.40
C ALA A 26 -17.49 -2.51 10.11
N LEU A 27 -16.29 -2.85 9.62
CA LEU A 27 -15.92 -4.24 9.39
C LEU A 27 -15.87 -5.02 10.71
N PRO A 28 -16.23 -6.33 10.71
CA PRO A 28 -16.17 -7.16 11.91
C PRO A 28 -14.77 -7.27 12.52
N GLU A 29 -13.74 -7.23 11.67
CA GLU A 29 -12.36 -7.19 12.11
C GLU A 29 -12.04 -5.79 12.65
N ALA A 30 -11.41 -5.73 13.80
CA ALA A 30 -11.04 -4.47 14.43
C ALA A 30 -9.84 -3.83 13.73
N PHE A 31 -10.10 -3.10 12.65
CA PHE A 31 -9.09 -2.29 11.98
C PHE A 31 -9.06 -0.87 12.56
N ASP A 32 -7.88 -0.34 12.76
CA ASP A 32 -7.67 1.09 12.96
C ASP A 32 -7.30 1.75 11.64
N LEU A 33 -7.56 3.05 11.52
CA LEU A 33 -7.27 3.83 10.33
C LEU A 33 -6.30 4.96 10.62
N LEU A 34 -5.31 5.11 9.75
CA LEU A 34 -4.47 6.30 9.67
C LEU A 34 -4.70 6.99 8.32
N ILE A 35 -5.33 8.15 8.37
CA ILE A 35 -5.43 9.03 7.20
C ILE A 35 -4.20 9.93 7.15
N LEU A 36 -3.51 9.91 6.00
CA LEU A 36 -2.36 10.76 5.75
C LEU A 36 -2.74 11.79 4.69
N ASP A 37 -3.11 12.98 5.14
CA ASP A 37 -3.59 14.03 4.24
C ASP A 37 -2.46 14.95 3.79
N ASP A 38 -2.30 15.10 2.48
CA ASP A 38 -1.29 15.93 1.85
C ASP A 38 -1.69 17.41 1.77
N ASN A 39 -2.27 17.94 2.85
CA ASN A 39 -2.80 19.30 2.96
C ASN A 39 -3.82 19.60 1.85
N SER A 40 -4.85 18.79 1.80
CA SER A 40 -5.92 18.90 0.81
C SER A 40 -6.67 20.22 0.91
N PRO A 41 -6.78 21.01 -0.16
CA PRO A 41 -7.52 22.27 -0.14
C PRO A 41 -9.04 22.11 -0.19
N ASP A 42 -9.56 20.89 -0.39
CA ASP A 42 -10.98 20.59 -0.55
C ASP A 42 -11.72 20.28 0.76
N GLY A 43 -11.04 20.41 1.91
CA GLY A 43 -11.63 20.12 3.22
C GLY A 43 -11.56 18.66 3.65
N THR A 44 -10.79 17.81 2.96
CA THR A 44 -10.63 16.39 3.32
C THR A 44 -10.23 16.22 4.80
N ALA A 45 -9.21 16.95 5.28
CA ALA A 45 -8.71 16.84 6.65
C ALA A 45 -9.75 17.28 7.69
N GLU A 46 -10.56 18.30 7.39
CA GLU A 46 -11.64 18.78 8.26
C GLU A 46 -12.74 17.74 8.45
N ILE A 47 -13.09 17.02 7.39
CA ILE A 47 -14.03 15.90 7.44
C ILE A 47 -13.51 14.81 8.38
N VAL A 48 -12.23 14.45 8.29
CA VAL A 48 -11.62 13.46 9.16
C VAL A 48 -11.63 13.91 10.62
N ARG A 49 -11.26 15.18 10.91
CA ARG A 49 -11.30 15.75 12.27
C ARG A 49 -12.71 15.72 12.88
N THR A 50 -13.71 15.96 12.04
CA THR A 50 -15.11 15.90 12.49
C THR A 50 -15.48 14.46 12.87
N LEU A 51 -15.11 13.48 12.07
CA LEU A 51 -15.36 12.06 12.36
C LEU A 51 -14.60 11.58 13.60
N GLN A 52 -13.38 12.06 13.86
CA GLN A 52 -12.63 11.74 15.07
C GLN A 52 -13.34 12.14 16.38
N GLN A 53 -14.31 13.07 16.32
CA GLN A 53 -15.09 13.48 17.48
C GLN A 53 -16.28 12.52 17.74
N GLU A 54 -16.62 11.66 16.83
CA GLU A 54 -17.62 10.61 17.03
C GLU A 54 -17.06 9.57 18.02
N THR A 55 -17.81 9.25 19.07
CA THR A 55 -17.36 8.40 20.21
C THR A 55 -16.82 7.05 19.74
N ASP A 56 -17.40 6.47 18.69
CA ASP A 56 -17.02 5.15 18.18
C ASP A 56 -15.70 5.14 17.42
N TYR A 57 -15.15 6.31 17.06
CA TYR A 57 -13.96 6.44 16.22
C TYR A 57 -12.75 7.03 16.94
N THR A 58 -12.92 7.60 18.15
CA THR A 58 -11.92 8.38 18.88
C THR A 58 -10.57 7.67 19.00
N ASP A 59 -10.59 6.37 19.30
CA ASP A 59 -9.37 5.59 19.53
C ASP A 59 -8.89 4.80 18.29
N ARG A 60 -9.69 4.80 17.21
CA ARG A 60 -9.44 3.96 16.02
C ARG A 60 -9.17 4.75 14.75
N LEU A 61 -9.44 6.06 14.74
CA LEU A 61 -9.24 6.93 13.60
C LEU A 61 -8.16 7.95 13.89
N HIS A 62 -7.07 7.87 13.16
CA HIS A 62 -5.92 8.76 13.30
C HIS A 62 -5.76 9.63 12.06
N LEU A 63 -5.25 10.85 12.23
CA LEU A 63 -5.01 11.81 11.15
C LEU A 63 -3.62 12.42 11.30
N ILE A 64 -2.85 12.37 10.22
CA ILE A 64 -1.63 13.18 10.07
C ILE A 64 -1.82 14.07 8.85
N VAL A 65 -1.68 15.39 9.03
CA VAL A 65 -1.67 16.36 7.94
C VAL A 65 -0.22 16.68 7.61
N ARG A 66 0.20 16.39 6.38
CA ARG A 66 1.54 16.67 5.89
C ARG A 66 1.60 18.07 5.26
N PRO A 67 2.80 18.67 5.10
CA PRO A 67 2.90 20.04 4.54
C PRO A 67 2.37 20.19 3.12
N GLY A 68 2.26 19.10 2.35
CA GLY A 68 1.73 19.08 0.99
C GLY A 68 2.09 17.79 0.24
N LYS A 69 1.81 17.76 -1.06
CA LYS A 69 1.98 16.59 -1.91
C LYS A 69 3.46 16.30 -2.17
N MET A 70 4.01 15.28 -1.50
CA MET A 70 5.41 14.87 -1.60
C MET A 70 5.60 13.51 -2.29
N GLY A 71 4.53 12.92 -2.80
CA GLY A 71 4.51 11.60 -3.45
C GLY A 71 3.95 10.50 -2.56
N LEU A 72 3.29 9.53 -3.20
CA LEU A 72 2.57 8.44 -2.53
C LEU A 72 3.47 7.59 -1.62
N GLY A 73 4.65 7.23 -2.11
CA GLY A 73 5.61 6.44 -1.34
C GLY A 73 6.04 7.12 -0.05
N THR A 74 6.23 8.45 -0.06
CA THR A 74 6.57 9.18 1.17
C THR A 74 5.43 9.21 2.18
N ALA A 75 4.17 9.16 1.72
CA ALA A 75 3.03 9.05 2.63
C ALA A 75 3.04 7.69 3.33
N TYR A 76 3.20 6.61 2.57
CA TYR A 76 3.29 5.28 3.16
C TYR A 76 4.48 5.13 4.11
N LEU A 77 5.67 5.65 3.77
CA LEU A 77 6.83 5.63 4.68
C LEU A 77 6.52 6.32 6.01
N THR A 78 5.95 7.53 5.97
CA THR A 78 5.49 8.23 7.20
C THR A 78 4.49 7.38 7.98
N GLY A 79 3.53 6.75 7.30
CA GLY A 79 2.54 5.89 7.95
C GLY A 79 3.15 4.61 8.54
N PHE A 80 4.15 4.01 7.89
CA PHE A 80 4.85 2.85 8.40
C PHE A 80 5.65 3.19 9.67
N GLU A 81 6.40 4.29 9.66
CA GLU A 81 7.14 4.76 10.84
C GLU A 81 6.17 4.97 12.00
N TRP A 82 5.08 5.69 11.78
CA TRP A 82 4.05 5.91 12.77
C TRP A 82 3.44 4.60 13.30
N ALA A 83 3.12 3.66 12.41
CA ALA A 83 2.58 2.35 12.78
C ALA A 83 3.53 1.53 13.65
N LEU A 84 4.83 1.57 13.32
CA LEU A 84 5.88 0.90 14.09
C LEU A 84 6.03 1.53 15.49
N GLU A 85 5.99 2.84 15.59
CA GLU A 85 6.06 3.57 16.87
C GLU A 85 4.86 3.27 17.78
N HIS A 86 3.67 3.06 17.19
CA HIS A 86 2.42 2.79 17.93
C HIS A 86 2.14 1.30 18.16
N GLY A 87 3.07 0.40 17.79
CA GLY A 87 2.98 -1.01 18.15
C GLY A 87 2.04 -1.86 17.29
N TYR A 88 1.68 -1.41 16.08
CA TYR A 88 0.84 -2.19 15.17
C TYR A 88 1.58 -3.42 14.61
N ASN A 89 0.86 -4.55 14.53
CA ASN A 89 1.42 -5.82 14.08
C ASN A 89 1.18 -6.10 12.60
N TYR A 90 0.06 -5.60 12.06
CA TYR A 90 -0.34 -5.76 10.67
C TYR A 90 -0.64 -4.40 10.07
N ILE A 91 0.11 -4.02 9.05
CA ILE A 91 0.06 -2.69 8.46
C ILE A 91 -0.36 -2.80 7.00
N PHE A 92 -1.43 -2.09 6.64
CA PHE A 92 -2.00 -2.13 5.30
C PHE A 92 -1.75 -0.84 4.55
N GLU A 93 -1.55 -0.98 3.25
CA GLU A 93 -1.65 0.09 2.27
C GLU A 93 -2.98 -0.01 1.53
N MET A 94 -3.73 1.07 1.41
CA MET A 94 -4.99 1.10 0.68
C MET A 94 -5.28 2.51 0.14
N ASP A 95 -5.90 2.60 -1.05
CA ASP A 95 -6.38 3.86 -1.63
C ASP A 95 -7.75 4.25 -1.08
N CYS A 96 -8.08 5.56 -1.10
CA CYS A 96 -9.33 6.12 -0.57
C CYS A 96 -10.53 6.00 -1.51
N ASP A 97 -10.36 5.56 -2.75
CA ASP A 97 -11.33 5.72 -3.86
C ASP A 97 -12.22 4.49 -4.13
N PHE A 98 -12.30 3.57 -3.19
CA PHE A 98 -13.04 2.30 -3.31
C PHE A 98 -12.62 1.40 -4.48
N SER A 99 -11.48 1.66 -5.10
CA SER A 99 -10.92 0.76 -6.12
C SER A 99 -10.49 -0.59 -5.54
N HIS A 100 -10.09 -0.59 -4.28
CA HIS A 100 -9.74 -1.79 -3.52
C HIS A 100 -10.98 -2.32 -2.79
N PRO A 101 -11.38 -3.60 -3.00
CA PRO A 101 -12.57 -4.15 -2.36
C PRO A 101 -12.33 -4.37 -0.85
N LEU A 102 -13.13 -3.73 -0.01
CA LEU A 102 -13.02 -3.87 1.45
C LEU A 102 -13.20 -5.31 1.93
N SER A 103 -13.98 -6.11 1.20
CA SER A 103 -14.15 -7.55 1.47
C SER A 103 -12.86 -8.37 1.37
N ALA A 104 -11.80 -7.83 0.77
CA ALA A 104 -10.52 -8.50 0.70
C ALA A 104 -9.61 -8.23 1.92
N LEU A 105 -9.90 -7.19 2.74
CA LEU A 105 -9.11 -6.87 3.93
C LEU A 105 -8.99 -8.06 4.91
N PRO A 106 -10.07 -8.76 5.27
CA PRO A 106 -9.97 -9.96 6.12
C PRO A 106 -9.14 -11.08 5.51
N HIS A 107 -9.19 -11.25 4.19
CA HIS A 107 -8.39 -12.27 3.50
C HIS A 107 -6.90 -11.94 3.48
N LEU A 108 -6.54 -10.67 3.29
CA LEU A 108 -5.16 -10.19 3.40
C LEU A 108 -4.64 -10.36 4.83
N LEU A 109 -5.44 -9.97 5.83
CA LEU A 109 -5.09 -10.15 7.24
C LEU A 109 -4.84 -11.62 7.56
N ARG A 110 -5.76 -12.52 7.20
CA ARG A 110 -5.64 -13.95 7.45
C ARG A 110 -4.37 -14.55 6.84
N ALA A 111 -4.00 -14.12 5.63
CA ALA A 111 -2.80 -14.59 4.97
C ALA A 111 -1.54 -14.36 5.82
N VAL A 112 -1.45 -13.20 6.49
CA VAL A 112 -0.27 -12.84 7.30
C VAL A 112 -0.40 -13.23 8.77
N SER A 113 -1.62 -13.30 9.33
CA SER A 113 -1.83 -13.64 10.74
C SER A 113 -1.90 -15.15 11.00
N GLU A 114 -2.47 -15.93 10.07
CA GLU A 114 -2.80 -17.33 10.29
C GLU A 114 -2.12 -18.30 9.32
N GLU A 115 -1.89 -17.90 8.07
CA GLU A 115 -1.40 -18.81 7.03
C GLU A 115 0.13 -18.81 6.88
N GLY A 116 0.85 -18.05 7.71
CA GLY A 116 2.31 -18.06 7.79
C GLY A 116 3.03 -17.34 6.64
N TYR A 117 2.36 -16.38 6.00
CA TYR A 117 2.99 -15.44 5.09
C TYR A 117 3.37 -14.14 5.81
N ASP A 118 4.33 -13.41 5.26
CA ASP A 118 4.85 -12.19 5.86
C ASP A 118 4.28 -10.95 5.18
N VAL A 119 3.93 -11.08 3.89
CA VAL A 119 3.30 -10.04 3.07
C VAL A 119 2.14 -10.62 2.30
N ALA A 120 0.99 -9.94 2.29
CA ALA A 120 -0.15 -10.28 1.45
C ALA A 120 -0.46 -9.15 0.47
N VAL A 121 -0.56 -9.48 -0.83
CA VAL A 121 -0.78 -8.53 -1.92
C VAL A 121 -2.15 -8.80 -2.55
N GLY A 122 -3.03 -7.80 -2.57
CA GLY A 122 -4.27 -7.84 -3.34
C GLY A 122 -3.97 -7.78 -4.83
N SER A 123 -4.11 -8.93 -5.52
CA SER A 123 -3.62 -9.12 -6.88
C SER A 123 -4.75 -9.21 -7.90
N ARG A 124 -4.60 -8.45 -8.98
CA ARG A 124 -5.48 -8.46 -10.16
C ARG A 124 -5.15 -9.59 -11.13
N TYR A 125 -3.93 -10.16 -11.05
CA TYR A 125 -3.35 -11.03 -12.08
C TYR A 125 -3.16 -12.48 -11.64
N VAL A 126 -3.70 -12.87 -10.52
CA VAL A 126 -3.82 -14.27 -10.10
C VAL A 126 -5.18 -14.84 -10.48
N ARG A 127 -5.32 -16.17 -10.46
CA ARG A 127 -6.60 -16.84 -10.76
C ARG A 127 -7.66 -16.36 -9.76
N GLY A 128 -8.78 -15.87 -10.28
CA GLY A 128 -9.88 -15.26 -9.50
C GLY A 128 -9.74 -13.76 -9.30
N GLY A 129 -8.63 -13.16 -9.67
CA GLY A 129 -8.43 -11.71 -9.71
C GLY A 129 -8.85 -11.10 -11.04
N GLY A 130 -9.01 -9.77 -11.06
CA GLY A 130 -9.38 -9.06 -12.29
C GLY A 130 -9.47 -7.56 -12.11
N VAL A 131 -9.86 -6.89 -13.17
CA VAL A 131 -10.17 -5.47 -13.22
C VAL A 131 -11.55 -5.25 -13.82
N LYS A 132 -12.28 -4.26 -13.33
CA LYS A 132 -13.57 -3.88 -13.84
C LYS A 132 -13.54 -2.43 -14.29
N ASP A 133 -14.22 -2.16 -15.41
CA ASP A 133 -14.37 -0.81 -15.98
C ASP A 133 -13.03 -0.12 -16.38
N TRP A 134 -12.01 -0.90 -16.73
CA TRP A 134 -10.77 -0.39 -17.31
C TRP A 134 -10.77 -0.51 -18.83
N PRO A 135 -10.25 0.49 -19.57
CA PRO A 135 -10.01 0.34 -20.99
C PRO A 135 -8.89 -0.70 -21.25
N LEU A 136 -9.01 -1.43 -22.36
CA LEU A 136 -8.11 -2.54 -22.71
C LEU A 136 -6.63 -2.14 -22.75
N ASN A 137 -6.31 -0.96 -23.26
CA ASN A 137 -4.96 -0.44 -23.30
C ASN A 137 -4.36 -0.29 -21.90
N ARG A 138 -5.13 0.18 -20.90
CA ARG A 138 -4.70 0.28 -19.52
C ARG A 138 -4.44 -1.10 -18.90
N ILE A 139 -5.31 -2.08 -19.19
CA ILE A 139 -5.14 -3.46 -18.73
C ILE A 139 -3.83 -4.02 -19.29
N LEU A 140 -3.62 -3.91 -20.59
CA LEU A 140 -2.44 -4.43 -21.28
C LEU A 140 -1.16 -3.77 -20.74
N MET A 141 -1.13 -2.45 -20.62
CA MET A 141 0.03 -1.72 -20.09
C MET A 141 0.36 -2.13 -18.66
N SER A 142 -0.63 -2.22 -17.77
CA SER A 142 -0.43 -2.61 -16.38
C SER A 142 0.06 -4.06 -16.25
N TYR A 143 -0.48 -4.97 -17.06
CA TYR A 143 -0.04 -6.35 -17.11
C TYR A 143 1.40 -6.49 -17.64
N LEU A 144 1.70 -5.83 -18.76
CA LEU A 144 3.06 -5.85 -19.35
C LEU A 144 4.09 -5.20 -18.42
N ALA A 145 3.73 -4.15 -17.68
CA ALA A 145 4.60 -3.57 -16.67
C ALA A 145 4.96 -4.61 -15.59
N SER A 146 3.97 -5.37 -15.11
CA SER A 146 4.23 -6.44 -14.14
C SER A 146 5.07 -7.58 -14.71
N VAL A 147 4.85 -7.96 -15.98
CA VAL A 147 5.69 -8.95 -16.67
C VAL A 147 7.13 -8.47 -16.78
N TYR A 148 7.35 -7.22 -17.19
CA TYR A 148 8.67 -6.61 -17.28
C TYR A 148 9.41 -6.65 -15.91
N VAL A 149 8.75 -6.20 -14.84
CA VAL A 149 9.33 -6.23 -13.50
C VAL A 149 9.76 -7.65 -13.12
N ARG A 150 8.90 -8.63 -13.33
CA ARG A 150 9.20 -10.04 -13.02
C ARG A 150 10.38 -10.59 -13.81
N LEU A 151 10.47 -10.28 -15.10
CA LEU A 151 11.58 -10.72 -15.95
C LEU A 151 12.92 -10.13 -15.50
N VAL A 152 12.93 -8.85 -15.11
CA VAL A 152 14.15 -8.17 -14.68
C VAL A 152 14.56 -8.55 -13.26
N THR A 153 13.61 -8.60 -12.33
CA THR A 153 13.90 -8.77 -10.89
C THR A 153 13.83 -10.21 -10.39
N TRP A 154 13.14 -11.10 -11.15
CA TRP A 154 12.77 -12.46 -10.76
C TRP A 154 11.85 -12.50 -9.53
N LEU A 155 11.14 -11.41 -9.28
CA LEU A 155 10.15 -11.33 -8.21
C LEU A 155 8.98 -12.31 -8.50
N PRO A 156 8.65 -13.25 -7.62
CA PRO A 156 7.61 -14.25 -7.86
C PRO A 156 6.20 -13.71 -7.54
N VAL A 157 5.95 -12.43 -7.80
CA VAL A 157 4.66 -11.75 -7.63
C VAL A 157 4.13 -11.37 -9.00
N ARG A 158 2.88 -11.73 -9.30
CA ARG A 158 2.26 -11.46 -10.62
C ARG A 158 1.82 -10.01 -10.75
N ASP A 159 1.30 -9.43 -9.66
CA ASP A 159 0.88 -8.03 -9.62
C ASP A 159 1.90 -7.17 -8.85
N THR A 160 2.99 -6.87 -9.52
CA THR A 160 4.11 -6.15 -8.92
C THR A 160 3.81 -4.69 -8.59
N THR A 161 2.81 -4.11 -9.26
CA THR A 161 2.41 -2.70 -9.11
C THR A 161 1.20 -2.50 -8.19
N ALA A 162 0.67 -3.56 -7.59
CA ALA A 162 -0.45 -3.45 -6.65
C ALA A 162 -0.11 -2.59 -5.44
N GLY A 163 -1.00 -1.64 -5.09
CA GLY A 163 -0.89 -0.78 -3.91
C GLY A 163 -1.82 -1.20 -2.76
N PHE A 164 -2.40 -2.40 -2.84
CA PHE A 164 -3.22 -2.98 -1.78
C PHE A 164 -2.44 -4.12 -1.15
N VAL A 165 -1.77 -3.82 -0.05
CA VAL A 165 -0.79 -4.74 0.55
C VAL A 165 -0.95 -4.74 2.06
N CYS A 166 -0.78 -5.91 2.68
CA CYS A 166 -0.65 -6.06 4.12
C CYS A 166 0.74 -6.58 4.44
N TYR A 167 1.42 -5.94 5.37
CA TYR A 167 2.72 -6.34 5.89
C TYR A 167 2.59 -6.76 7.35
N ARG A 168 3.33 -7.79 7.74
CA ARG A 168 3.65 -8.01 9.13
C ARG A 168 4.66 -6.95 9.60
N ARG A 169 4.59 -6.57 10.87
CA ARG A 169 5.49 -5.62 11.52
C ARG A 169 6.95 -5.94 11.24
N GLU A 170 7.33 -7.21 11.40
CA GLU A 170 8.71 -7.66 11.27
C GLU A 170 9.30 -7.44 9.86
N VAL A 171 8.44 -7.37 8.84
CA VAL A 171 8.86 -7.05 7.47
C VAL A 171 9.32 -5.60 7.38
N LEU A 172 8.51 -4.67 7.91
CA LEU A 172 8.82 -3.24 7.89
C LEU A 172 10.01 -2.90 8.80
N GLU A 173 10.14 -3.55 9.96
CA GLU A 173 11.30 -3.41 10.85
C GLU A 173 12.60 -3.93 10.22
N ALA A 174 12.52 -5.00 9.43
CA ALA A 174 13.68 -5.54 8.74
C ALA A 174 14.10 -4.70 7.52
N MET A 175 13.16 -3.93 6.97
CA MET A 175 13.45 -2.99 5.90
C MET A 175 14.06 -1.71 6.47
N ARG A 176 15.01 -1.16 5.76
CA ARG A 176 15.51 0.18 6.05
C ARG A 176 14.62 1.18 5.32
N LEU A 177 13.55 1.63 5.98
CA LEU A 177 12.57 2.53 5.39
C LEU A 177 13.20 3.87 4.96
N ASP A 178 14.26 4.28 5.65
CA ASP A 178 15.12 5.44 5.34
C ASP A 178 15.93 5.27 4.04
N GLU A 179 16.12 4.04 3.58
CA GLU A 179 16.84 3.72 2.33
C GLU A 179 15.90 3.44 1.14
N VAL A 180 14.59 3.58 1.30
CA VAL A 180 13.64 3.45 0.18
C VAL A 180 13.78 4.64 -0.77
N HIS A 181 14.07 4.36 -2.03
CA HIS A 181 14.49 5.38 -2.99
C HIS A 181 13.34 5.95 -3.82
N PHE A 182 12.33 5.13 -4.11
CA PHE A 182 11.25 5.52 -5.01
C PHE A 182 10.04 6.07 -4.27
N LYS A 183 9.50 7.18 -4.79
CA LYS A 183 8.37 7.89 -4.18
C LYS A 183 7.06 7.75 -4.97
N GLY A 184 7.16 7.28 -6.22
CA GLY A 184 6.05 7.10 -7.15
C GLY A 184 5.65 5.63 -7.30
N TYR A 185 5.30 5.21 -8.50
CA TYR A 185 4.87 3.83 -8.79
C TYR A 185 5.93 2.78 -8.52
N ALA A 186 7.21 3.12 -8.69
CA ALA A 186 8.31 2.22 -8.41
C ALA A 186 8.44 1.89 -6.93
N PHE A 187 7.86 2.69 -6.03
CA PHE A 187 7.78 2.42 -4.59
C PHE A 187 7.16 1.05 -4.31
N GLN A 188 6.00 0.77 -4.91
CA GLN A 188 5.31 -0.51 -4.72
C GLN A 188 6.12 -1.71 -5.18
N ILE A 189 6.92 -1.53 -6.23
CA ILE A 189 7.82 -2.55 -6.74
C ILE A 189 9.00 -2.73 -5.78
N GLU A 190 9.61 -1.62 -5.32
CA GLU A 190 10.74 -1.63 -4.40
C GLU A 190 10.39 -2.33 -3.09
N MET A 191 9.25 -2.02 -2.48
CA MET A 191 8.80 -2.63 -1.24
C MET A 191 8.67 -4.16 -1.35
N LYS A 192 7.96 -4.64 -2.39
CA LYS A 192 7.79 -6.09 -2.60
C LYS A 192 9.11 -6.78 -2.95
N TYR A 193 9.95 -6.13 -3.76
CA TYR A 193 11.24 -6.66 -4.13
C TYR A 193 12.20 -6.74 -2.95
N THR A 194 12.20 -5.72 -2.08
CA THR A 194 12.98 -5.71 -0.83
C THR A 194 12.53 -6.82 0.09
N ALA A 195 11.21 -6.99 0.32
CA ALA A 195 10.66 -8.07 1.11
C ALA A 195 11.13 -9.46 0.59
N HIS A 196 11.00 -9.66 -0.73
CA HIS A 196 11.46 -10.90 -1.36
C HIS A 196 12.97 -11.12 -1.19
N CYS A 197 13.77 -10.08 -1.36
CA CYS A 197 15.22 -10.16 -1.21
C CYS A 197 15.68 -10.45 0.21
N LEU A 198 14.91 -10.02 1.21
CA LEU A 198 15.12 -10.32 2.62
C LEU A 198 14.62 -11.72 3.02
N GLY A 199 14.01 -12.47 2.07
CA GLY A 199 13.56 -13.85 2.28
C GLY A 199 12.16 -13.97 2.88
N PHE A 200 11.37 -12.89 2.90
CA PHE A 200 9.99 -12.94 3.37
C PHE A 200 9.06 -13.60 2.35
N LYS A 201 8.05 -14.32 2.88
CA LYS A 201 7.07 -15.04 2.08
C LYS A 201 5.94 -14.11 1.67
N ILE A 202 5.70 -13.99 0.38
CA ILE A 202 4.66 -13.12 -0.19
C ILE A 202 3.53 -14.00 -0.73
N LYS A 203 2.29 -13.69 -0.35
CA LYS A 203 1.07 -14.30 -0.90
C LYS A 203 0.31 -13.29 -1.75
N GLU A 204 -0.18 -13.72 -2.90
CA GLU A 204 -1.13 -12.94 -3.68
C GLU A 204 -2.56 -13.43 -3.40
N VAL A 205 -3.42 -12.52 -2.97
CA VAL A 205 -4.84 -12.73 -2.71
C VAL A 205 -5.62 -12.15 -3.90
N PRO A 206 -6.48 -12.92 -4.57
CA PRO A 206 -7.22 -12.41 -5.72
C PRO A 206 -8.18 -11.29 -5.33
N ILE A 207 -8.16 -10.19 -6.07
CA ILE A 207 -9.08 -9.08 -5.94
C ILE A 207 -9.66 -8.69 -7.29
N THR A 208 -10.88 -8.15 -7.31
CA THR A 208 -11.41 -7.42 -8.45
C THR A 208 -11.25 -5.93 -8.20
N PHE A 209 -10.28 -5.32 -8.88
CA PHE A 209 -10.05 -3.88 -8.82
C PHE A 209 -11.11 -3.17 -9.67
N VAL A 210 -11.85 -2.25 -9.07
CA VAL A 210 -12.90 -1.48 -9.76
C VAL A 210 -12.35 -0.08 -10.09
N ASN A 211 -12.67 0.43 -11.28
CA ASN A 211 -12.28 1.82 -11.57
C ASN A 211 -13.02 2.77 -10.61
N ARG A 212 -12.31 3.80 -10.13
CA ARG A 212 -12.89 4.81 -9.24
C ARG A 212 -14.17 5.41 -9.83
N LYS A 213 -15.16 5.66 -8.98
CA LYS A 213 -16.42 6.28 -9.40
C LYS A 213 -16.38 7.79 -9.31
N LEU A 214 -15.66 8.33 -8.33
CA LEU A 214 -15.54 9.77 -8.03
C LEU A 214 -14.08 10.20 -8.06
N GLY A 215 -13.82 11.46 -8.36
CA GLY A 215 -12.48 12.05 -8.43
C GLY A 215 -11.73 11.79 -9.74
N ASN A 216 -10.62 12.52 -9.95
CA ASN A 216 -9.80 12.45 -11.15
C ASN A 216 -8.55 11.58 -10.96
N SER A 217 -8.18 10.80 -11.98
CA SER A 217 -6.94 10.03 -11.97
C SER A 217 -5.74 10.98 -11.98
N LYS A 218 -4.85 10.84 -11.00
CA LYS A 218 -3.64 11.66 -10.84
C LYS A 218 -2.41 11.08 -11.54
N MET A 219 -2.61 10.11 -12.48
CA MET A 219 -1.53 9.43 -13.21
C MET A 219 -1.00 10.30 -14.36
N ASN A 220 0.33 10.51 -14.36
CA ASN A 220 1.06 11.18 -15.44
C ASN A 220 1.94 10.19 -16.22
N GLY A 221 2.12 10.42 -17.52
CA GLY A 221 2.94 9.57 -18.38
C GLY A 221 4.43 9.45 -17.99
N SER A 222 4.98 10.47 -17.29
CA SER A 222 6.36 10.45 -16.78
C SER A 222 6.64 9.35 -15.74
N ILE A 223 5.61 8.85 -15.10
CA ILE A 223 5.67 7.80 -14.07
C ILE A 223 6.17 6.46 -14.65
N PHE A 224 5.87 6.18 -15.91
CA PHE A 224 6.32 4.95 -16.57
C PHE A 224 7.83 4.94 -16.81
N GLY A 225 8.43 6.09 -17.16
CA GLY A 225 9.89 6.20 -17.35
C GLY A 225 10.67 5.99 -16.05
N GLU A 226 10.17 6.53 -14.94
CA GLU A 226 10.75 6.32 -13.61
C GLU A 226 10.68 4.84 -13.20
N ALA A 227 9.53 4.20 -13.40
CA ALA A 227 9.36 2.78 -13.08
C ALA A 227 10.27 1.90 -13.91
N PHE A 228 10.41 2.17 -15.23
CA PHE A 228 11.27 1.38 -16.12
C PHE A 228 12.73 1.43 -15.70
N THR A 229 13.29 2.63 -15.53
CA THR A 229 14.70 2.80 -15.12
C THR A 229 14.91 2.39 -13.66
N GLY A 230 13.92 2.59 -12.79
CA GLY A 230 13.93 2.21 -11.39
C GLY A 230 14.09 0.70 -11.21
N VAL A 231 13.38 -0.11 -11.98
CA VAL A 231 13.47 -1.58 -11.91
C VAL A 231 14.88 -2.08 -12.28
N LEU A 232 15.50 -1.49 -13.30
CA LEU A 232 16.89 -1.82 -13.66
C LEU A 232 17.87 -1.42 -12.55
N LYS A 233 17.67 -0.25 -11.92
CA LYS A 233 18.48 0.19 -10.76
C LYS A 233 18.32 -0.76 -9.58
N LEU A 234 17.11 -1.18 -9.23
CA LEU A 234 16.85 -2.15 -8.16
C LEU A 234 17.62 -3.45 -8.41
N ARG A 235 17.57 -3.97 -9.66
CA ARG A 235 18.32 -5.18 -10.03
C ARG A 235 19.81 -4.98 -9.93
N TYR A 236 20.33 -3.85 -10.43
CA TYR A 236 21.75 -3.50 -10.35
C TYR A 236 22.22 -3.40 -8.89
N TRP A 237 21.48 -2.70 -8.03
CA TRP A 237 21.84 -2.58 -6.62
C TRP A 237 21.88 -3.94 -5.93
N ARG A 238 20.92 -4.80 -6.23
CA ARG A 238 20.90 -6.16 -5.70
C ARG A 238 22.17 -6.94 -6.06
N LEU A 239 22.63 -6.82 -7.29
CA LEU A 239 23.76 -7.61 -7.81
C LEU A 239 25.12 -7.08 -7.35
N PHE A 240 25.27 -5.75 -7.29
CA PHE A 240 26.58 -5.11 -7.15
C PHE A 240 26.82 -4.34 -5.85
N LYS A 241 25.77 -3.82 -5.22
CA LYS A 241 25.90 -3.07 -3.95
C LYS A 241 25.47 -3.87 -2.73
N GLY A 242 24.84 -5.01 -2.95
CA GLY A 242 24.16 -5.77 -1.88
C GLY A 242 22.86 -5.08 -1.45
N PHE A 243 21.85 -5.87 -1.12
CA PHE A 243 20.65 -5.36 -0.46
C PHE A 243 20.92 -5.23 1.04
N PRO A 244 20.23 -4.33 1.75
CA PRO A 244 20.36 -4.29 3.20
C PRO A 244 20.15 -5.69 3.75
N LYS A 245 21.09 -6.14 4.57
CA LYS A 245 20.95 -7.42 5.27
C LYS A 245 19.83 -7.25 6.29
N ARG A 246 19.00 -8.28 6.47
CA ARG A 246 17.95 -8.33 7.49
C ARG A 246 18.53 -7.78 8.81
N ARG A 247 17.91 -6.73 9.34
CA ARG A 247 18.27 -6.21 10.65
C ARG A 247 17.92 -7.29 11.66
N ASN A 248 18.89 -7.80 12.40
CA ASN A 248 18.61 -8.77 13.44
C ASN A 248 18.02 -7.98 14.61
N PRO A 249 16.78 -8.20 15.04
CA PRO A 249 16.17 -7.44 16.13
C PRO A 249 16.84 -7.66 17.50
N GLU A 250 17.83 -8.59 17.57
CA GLU A 250 18.55 -8.93 18.81
C GLU A 250 19.94 -8.25 18.93
N LYS A 251 20.21 -7.19 18.18
CA LYS A 251 21.46 -6.42 18.36
C LYS A 251 21.19 -4.94 18.55
#